data_0f097428352297bdd88044793fa535ca
#
_entry.id   0f097428352297bdd88044793fa535ca
#
_cell.length_a   1.000
_cell.length_b   1.000
_cell.length_c   1.000
_cell.angle_alpha   90.00
_cell.angle_beta   90.00
_cell.angle_gamma   90.00
#
_symmetry.space_group_name_H-M   'P 1'
#
loop_
_entity.id
_entity.type
_entity.pdbx_description
1 polymer ?
#
loop_
_entity_poly.entity_id
_entity_poly.type
_entity_poly.pdbx_seq_one_letter_code
_entity_poly.pdbx_strand_id
1 'polypeptide(L)'
;MEAVIEFKDYSFKYRSQVEPTLQDINLSIYPGEKVLIVGPSGSGKSTLAHCINGLVPFSFTGESTGSLKIKGQDPKELGIFGLSKLVGTVLQDTDGQFIGLTVAEDIAFSMENDCISQQEMFDRVDKVAETVDLTDFLDHAPNALSGGQKQRVSMAGVIVD
;
A
#
# COMPACT_ATOMS: atom_id res chain seq x y z
N MET A 1 -2.67 -16.33 -17.74
CA MET A 1 -2.02 -15.78 -16.53
C MET A 1 -3.16 -15.20 -15.69
N GLU A 2 -3.22 -15.48 -14.41
CA GLU A 2 -4.29 -15.00 -13.53
C GLU A 2 -3.99 -13.57 -13.08
N ALA A 3 -5.02 -12.71 -13.04
CA ALA A 3 -4.88 -11.34 -12.58
C ALA A 3 -4.62 -11.29 -11.07
N VAL A 4 -3.72 -10.42 -10.63
CA VAL A 4 -3.48 -10.19 -9.20
C VAL A 4 -4.51 -9.21 -8.61
N ILE A 5 -5.06 -8.32 -9.43
CA ILE A 5 -6.17 -7.44 -9.10
C ILE A 5 -7.17 -7.50 -10.24
N GLU A 6 -8.44 -7.73 -9.94
CA GLU A 6 -9.50 -7.79 -10.94
C GLU A 6 -10.75 -7.06 -10.46
N PHE A 7 -11.12 -6.00 -11.17
CA PHE A 7 -12.42 -5.32 -11.04
C PHE A 7 -13.32 -5.73 -12.20
N LYS A 8 -14.57 -6.11 -11.91
CA LYS A 8 -15.61 -6.44 -12.90
C LYS A 8 -16.89 -5.68 -12.57
N ASP A 9 -17.27 -4.77 -13.48
CA ASP A 9 -18.46 -3.93 -13.36
C ASP A 9 -18.58 -3.27 -11.98
N TYR A 10 -17.40 -2.92 -11.40
CA TYR A 10 -17.31 -2.46 -10.04
C TYR A 10 -17.66 -0.99 -9.92
N SER A 11 -18.64 -0.69 -9.06
CA SER A 11 -19.00 0.67 -8.71
C SER A 11 -18.96 0.84 -7.19
N PHE A 12 -18.60 2.03 -6.73
CA PHE A 12 -18.57 2.37 -5.32
C PHE A 12 -19.05 3.79 -5.05
N LYS A 13 -19.91 3.93 -4.03
CA LYS A 13 -20.47 5.17 -3.55
C LYS A 13 -20.26 5.31 -2.05
N TYR A 14 -19.63 6.40 -1.60
CA TYR A 14 -19.55 6.72 -0.18
C TYR A 14 -20.94 7.04 0.39
N ARG A 15 -21.19 6.72 1.66
CA ARG A 15 -22.48 7.02 2.32
C ARG A 15 -22.83 8.50 2.34
N SER A 16 -21.82 9.38 2.34
CA SER A 16 -21.98 10.84 2.34
C SER A 16 -22.23 11.44 0.96
N GLN A 17 -22.19 10.63 -0.10
CA GLN A 17 -22.32 11.09 -1.47
C GLN A 17 -23.62 10.60 -2.12
N VAL A 18 -24.14 11.41 -3.04
CA VAL A 18 -25.32 11.04 -3.85
C VAL A 18 -24.90 10.20 -5.06
N GLU A 19 -23.82 10.61 -5.72
CA GLU A 19 -23.32 9.95 -6.92
C GLU A 19 -22.17 8.97 -6.59
N PRO A 20 -22.04 7.89 -7.35
CA PRO A 20 -20.92 6.97 -7.22
C PRO A 20 -19.58 7.67 -7.52
N THR A 21 -18.57 7.38 -6.71
CA THR A 21 -17.19 7.84 -6.94
C THR A 21 -16.48 7.00 -7.99
N LEU A 22 -16.78 5.69 -8.01
CA LEU A 22 -16.32 4.75 -9.02
C LEU A 22 -17.55 4.21 -9.75
N GLN A 23 -17.50 4.16 -11.08
CA GLN A 23 -18.63 3.69 -11.91
C GLN A 23 -18.11 2.69 -12.94
N ASP A 24 -18.70 1.50 -12.95
CA ASP A 24 -18.50 0.44 -13.94
C ASP A 24 -17.01 0.17 -14.26
N ILE A 25 -16.18 0.13 -13.21
CA ILE A 25 -14.75 -0.13 -13.36
C ILE A 25 -14.53 -1.58 -13.80
N ASN A 26 -13.88 -1.73 -14.93
CA ASN A 26 -13.40 -2.99 -15.47
C ASN A 26 -11.88 -2.86 -15.65
N LEU A 27 -11.10 -3.52 -14.78
CA LEU A 27 -9.65 -3.41 -14.75
C LEU A 27 -9.05 -4.72 -14.27
N SER A 28 -8.09 -5.24 -15.02
CA SER A 28 -7.29 -6.39 -14.60
C SER A 28 -5.82 -6.01 -14.61
N ILE A 29 -5.12 -6.30 -13.50
CA ILE A 29 -3.68 -6.09 -13.34
C ILE A 29 -3.03 -7.46 -13.15
N TYR A 30 -1.97 -7.72 -13.90
CA TYR A 30 -1.26 -8.99 -13.90
C TYR A 30 0.08 -8.90 -13.17
N PRO A 31 0.67 -10.04 -12.74
CA PRO A 31 1.97 -10.06 -12.09
C PRO A 31 3.06 -9.36 -12.91
N GLY A 32 3.83 -8.49 -12.27
CA GLY A 32 4.92 -7.74 -12.88
C GLY A 32 4.51 -6.47 -13.64
N GLU A 33 3.21 -6.18 -13.76
CA GLU A 33 2.77 -4.95 -14.41
C GLU A 33 3.01 -3.72 -13.53
N LYS A 34 3.36 -2.62 -14.20
CA LYS A 34 3.40 -1.27 -13.63
C LYS A 34 2.27 -0.45 -14.22
N VAL A 35 1.29 -0.09 -13.39
CA VAL A 35 0.08 0.63 -13.83
C VAL A 35 0.13 2.06 -13.31
N LEU A 36 -0.01 3.03 -14.21
CA LEU A 36 -0.11 4.44 -13.88
C LEU A 36 -1.57 4.89 -14.01
N ILE A 37 -2.13 5.41 -12.91
CA ILE A 37 -3.50 5.95 -12.87
C ILE A 37 -3.40 7.48 -12.84
N VAL A 38 -3.92 8.13 -13.88
CA VAL A 38 -3.92 9.59 -14.03
C VAL A 38 -5.32 10.14 -14.12
N GLY A 39 -5.49 11.38 -13.70
CA GLY A 39 -6.79 12.08 -13.76
C GLY A 39 -6.79 13.31 -12.84
N PRO A 40 -7.78 14.19 -12.99
CA PRO A 40 -7.93 15.39 -12.16
C PRO A 40 -8.17 15.03 -10.68
N SER A 41 -8.00 16.02 -9.80
CA SER A 41 -8.37 15.85 -8.40
C SER A 41 -9.87 15.52 -8.29
N GLY A 42 -10.22 14.59 -7.39
CA GLY A 42 -11.60 14.15 -7.19
C GLY A 42 -12.11 13.09 -8.19
N SER A 43 -11.29 12.63 -9.15
CA SER A 43 -11.70 11.62 -10.13
C SER A 43 -11.75 10.17 -9.62
N GLY A 44 -11.61 9.93 -8.30
CA GLY A 44 -11.73 8.60 -7.72
C GLY A 44 -10.42 7.78 -7.64
N LYS A 45 -9.25 8.33 -8.04
CA LYS A 45 -7.97 7.59 -8.00
C LYS A 45 -7.64 7.02 -6.62
N SER A 46 -7.74 7.85 -5.58
CA SER A 46 -7.50 7.41 -4.19
C SER A 46 -8.55 6.40 -3.74
N THR A 47 -9.81 6.56 -4.16
CA THR A 47 -10.88 5.61 -3.86
C THR A 47 -10.60 4.25 -4.48
N LEU A 48 -10.09 4.21 -5.71
CA LEU A 48 -9.69 2.95 -6.36
C LEU A 48 -8.56 2.27 -5.57
N ALA A 49 -7.53 3.02 -5.15
CA ALA A 49 -6.46 2.51 -4.30
C ALA A 49 -7.00 2.02 -2.94
N HIS A 50 -7.94 2.75 -2.32
CA HIS A 50 -8.58 2.35 -1.06
C HIS A 50 -9.40 1.05 -1.19
N CYS A 51 -9.98 0.79 -2.35
CA CYS A 51 -10.64 -0.50 -2.60
C CYS A 51 -9.64 -1.65 -2.65
N ILE A 52 -8.45 -1.41 -3.23
CA ILE A 52 -7.40 -2.43 -3.36
C ILE A 52 -6.75 -2.73 -2.00
N ASN A 53 -6.43 -1.71 -1.20
CA ASN A 53 -5.75 -1.89 0.09
C ASN A 53 -6.70 -2.16 1.27
N GLY A 54 -8.01 -2.24 1.03
CA GLY A 54 -9.02 -2.56 2.03
C GLY A 54 -9.48 -1.40 2.90
N LEU A 55 -8.98 -0.17 2.73
CA LEU A 55 -9.57 0.98 3.43
C LEU A 55 -11.06 1.15 3.07
N VAL A 56 -11.46 0.74 1.87
CA VAL A 56 -12.84 0.47 1.50
C VAL A 56 -13.03 -1.06 1.52
N PRO A 57 -13.96 -1.64 2.29
CA PRO A 57 -15.00 -0.98 3.09
C PRO A 57 -14.66 -0.82 4.58
N PHE A 58 -13.46 -1.21 5.04
CA PHE A 58 -13.17 -1.36 6.48
C PHE A 58 -13.05 -0.03 7.23
N SER A 59 -12.46 1.00 6.60
CA SER A 59 -12.34 2.35 7.20
C SER A 59 -13.32 3.33 6.56
N PHE A 60 -13.51 3.24 5.26
CA PHE A 60 -14.45 4.08 4.52
C PHE A 60 -15.66 3.27 4.09
N THR A 61 -16.81 3.54 4.71
CA THR A 61 -18.05 2.82 4.44
C THR A 61 -18.82 3.38 3.26
N GLY A 62 -19.46 2.49 2.51
CA GLY A 62 -20.26 2.85 1.34
C GLY A 62 -21.00 1.65 0.76
N GLU A 63 -21.57 1.86 -0.41
CA GLU A 63 -22.25 0.82 -1.18
C GLU A 63 -21.38 0.44 -2.38
N SER A 64 -21.16 -0.85 -2.59
CA SER A 64 -20.43 -1.38 -3.74
C SER A 64 -21.28 -2.35 -4.53
N THR A 65 -21.16 -2.30 -5.86
CA THR A 65 -21.73 -3.29 -6.79
C THR A 65 -20.64 -3.86 -7.68
N GLY A 66 -20.91 -4.94 -8.39
CA GLY A 66 -19.90 -5.66 -9.15
C GLY A 66 -18.99 -6.49 -8.25
N SER A 67 -17.76 -6.76 -8.70
CA SER A 67 -16.80 -7.55 -7.94
C SER A 67 -15.38 -6.98 -8.00
N LEU A 68 -14.67 -7.13 -6.89
CA LEU A 68 -13.23 -6.91 -6.77
C LEU A 68 -12.58 -8.19 -6.25
N LYS A 69 -11.52 -8.62 -6.88
CA LYS A 69 -10.69 -9.74 -6.41
C LYS A 69 -9.23 -9.33 -6.32
N ILE A 70 -8.59 -9.72 -5.22
CA ILE A 70 -7.15 -9.59 -4.98
C ILE A 70 -6.59 -11.02 -4.89
N LYS A 71 -5.71 -11.38 -5.82
CA LYS A 71 -5.22 -12.76 -5.98
C LYS A 71 -6.36 -13.81 -5.96
N GLY A 72 -7.44 -13.50 -6.69
CA GLY A 72 -8.61 -14.38 -6.82
C GLY A 72 -9.59 -14.38 -5.64
N GLN A 73 -9.31 -13.67 -4.54
CA GLN A 73 -10.12 -13.65 -3.31
C GLN A 73 -10.85 -12.32 -3.14
N ASP A 74 -12.04 -12.35 -2.52
CA ASP A 74 -12.79 -11.13 -2.18
C ASP A 74 -12.08 -10.41 -1.01
N PRO A 75 -11.75 -9.11 -1.13
CA PRO A 75 -11.18 -8.31 -0.04
C PRO A 75 -11.99 -8.37 1.26
N LYS A 76 -13.31 -8.51 1.19
CA LYS A 76 -14.19 -8.60 2.36
C LYS A 76 -13.98 -9.90 3.14
N GLU A 77 -13.68 -10.99 2.43
CA GLU A 77 -13.40 -12.31 3.04
C GLU A 77 -12.00 -12.36 3.64
N LEU A 78 -11.00 -11.71 2.98
CA LEU A 78 -9.64 -11.60 3.48
C LEU A 78 -9.55 -10.80 4.79
N GLY A 79 -10.40 -9.78 4.93
CA GLY A 79 -10.29 -8.81 6.00
C GLY A 79 -9.04 -7.91 5.86
N ILE A 80 -8.93 -6.89 6.72
CA ILE A 80 -7.84 -5.92 6.63
C ILE A 80 -6.46 -6.57 6.89
N PHE A 81 -6.41 -7.53 7.81
CA PHE A 81 -5.18 -8.26 8.13
C PHE A 81 -4.71 -9.14 6.97
N GLY A 82 -5.63 -9.89 6.34
CA GLY A 82 -5.29 -10.69 5.17
C GLY A 82 -4.83 -9.84 3.98
N LEU A 83 -5.46 -8.68 3.79
CA LEU A 83 -5.07 -7.73 2.74
C LEU A 83 -3.71 -7.09 3.00
N SER A 84 -3.36 -6.76 4.24
CA SER A 84 -2.06 -6.16 4.55
C SER A 84 -0.87 -7.07 4.22
N LYS A 85 -1.09 -8.39 4.16
CA LYS A 85 -0.08 -9.37 3.72
C LYS A 85 0.05 -9.50 2.19
N LEU A 86 -0.89 -8.93 1.45
CA LEU A 86 -0.94 -9.02 -0.02
C LEU A 86 -0.70 -7.68 -0.72
N VAL A 87 -1.01 -6.57 -0.04
CA VAL A 87 -1.01 -5.22 -0.61
C VAL A 87 -0.24 -4.27 0.29
N GLY A 88 0.94 -3.90 -0.13
CA GLY A 88 1.69 -2.80 0.48
C GLY A 88 1.21 -1.45 -0.04
N THR A 89 1.16 -0.44 0.84
CA THR A 89 0.68 0.90 0.49
C THR A 89 1.67 1.96 0.95
N VAL A 90 2.11 2.82 0.03
CA VAL A 90 2.84 4.06 0.37
C VAL A 90 1.84 5.21 0.35
N LEU A 91 1.69 5.91 1.46
CA LEU A 91 0.75 7.02 1.58
C LEU A 91 1.33 8.32 0.99
N GLN A 92 0.46 9.28 0.71
CA GLN A 92 0.86 10.56 0.14
C GLN A 92 1.63 11.43 1.15
N ASP A 93 1.24 11.41 2.42
CA ASP A 93 1.92 12.10 3.51
C ASP A 93 2.88 11.11 4.20
N THR A 94 4.17 11.28 3.95
CA THR A 94 5.23 10.45 4.53
C THR A 94 5.66 10.89 5.92
N ASP A 95 5.47 12.17 6.28
CA ASP A 95 5.99 12.72 7.53
C ASP A 95 5.28 12.15 8.78
N GLY A 96 4.00 11.81 8.65
CA GLY A 96 3.21 11.22 9.73
C GLY A 96 3.32 9.70 9.87
N GLN A 97 4.12 9.03 9.05
CA GLN A 97 4.19 7.57 9.00
C GLN A 97 5.35 6.97 9.79
N PHE A 98 6.41 7.75 10.05
CA PHE A 98 7.61 7.25 10.70
C PHE A 98 7.38 6.94 12.17
N ILE A 99 7.72 5.73 12.57
CA ILE A 99 7.59 5.19 13.93
C ILE A 99 8.99 4.96 14.53
N GLY A 100 9.94 4.51 13.71
CA GLY A 100 11.32 4.26 14.10
C GLY A 100 12.09 5.54 14.48
N LEU A 101 13.02 5.43 15.39
CA LEU A 101 13.96 6.51 15.72
C LEU A 101 15.01 6.68 14.64
N THR A 102 15.35 5.60 13.94
CA THR A 102 16.26 5.56 12.81
C THR A 102 15.55 5.03 11.56
N VAL A 103 16.13 5.28 10.39
CA VAL A 103 15.66 4.73 9.11
C VAL A 103 15.64 3.20 9.15
N ALA A 104 16.68 2.57 9.72
CA ALA A 104 16.75 1.12 9.84
C ALA A 104 15.60 0.55 10.66
N GLU A 105 15.30 1.18 11.82
CA GLU A 105 14.18 0.77 12.68
C GLU A 105 12.83 0.95 11.99
N ASP A 106 12.65 2.04 11.24
CA ASP A 106 11.41 2.29 10.53
C ASP A 106 11.17 1.25 9.42
N ILE A 107 12.21 0.90 8.68
CA ILE A 107 12.15 -0.16 7.66
C ILE A 107 11.87 -1.53 8.30
N ALA A 108 12.48 -1.82 9.47
CA ALA A 108 12.33 -3.09 10.17
C ALA A 108 10.96 -3.28 10.85
N PHE A 109 10.18 -2.22 11.02
CA PHE A 109 8.99 -2.20 11.88
C PHE A 109 7.95 -3.28 11.54
N SER A 110 7.69 -3.54 10.25
CA SER A 110 6.75 -4.59 9.83
C SER A 110 7.26 -5.99 10.23
N MET A 111 8.55 -6.23 10.03
CA MET A 111 9.20 -7.49 10.36
C MET A 111 9.25 -7.76 11.87
N GLU A 112 9.40 -6.71 12.70
CA GLU A 112 9.31 -6.82 14.16
C GLU A 112 7.92 -7.29 14.59
N ASN A 113 6.87 -6.74 13.99
CA ASN A 113 5.50 -7.17 14.24
C ASN A 113 5.24 -8.64 13.83
N ASP A 114 5.95 -9.14 12.83
CA ASP A 114 5.89 -10.51 12.36
C ASP A 114 6.86 -11.46 13.12
N CYS A 115 7.55 -10.93 14.14
CA CYS A 115 8.50 -11.70 14.98
C CYS A 115 9.65 -12.33 14.16
N ILE A 116 10.11 -11.68 13.11
CA ILE A 116 11.28 -12.10 12.33
C ILE A 116 12.53 -12.04 13.22
N SER A 117 13.49 -12.95 13.02
CA SER A 117 14.73 -12.94 13.78
C SER A 117 15.56 -11.68 13.51
N GLN A 118 16.26 -11.18 14.54
CA GLN A 118 17.05 -9.95 14.42
C GLN A 118 18.09 -10.02 13.29
N GLN A 119 18.77 -11.16 13.13
CA GLN A 119 19.75 -11.33 12.06
C GLN A 119 19.10 -11.22 10.68
N GLU A 120 17.95 -11.85 10.50
CA GLU A 120 17.22 -11.78 9.22
C GLU A 120 16.68 -10.37 8.94
N MET A 121 16.24 -9.64 9.98
CA MET A 121 15.84 -8.24 9.83
C MET A 121 17.00 -7.37 9.32
N PHE A 122 18.20 -7.49 9.93
CA PHE A 122 19.38 -6.76 9.47
C PHE A 122 19.70 -7.06 8.01
N ASP A 123 19.76 -8.34 7.64
CA ASP A 123 20.08 -8.76 6.27
C ASP A 123 19.08 -8.21 5.24
N ARG A 124 17.78 -8.18 5.59
CA ARG A 124 16.72 -7.64 4.72
C ARG A 124 16.75 -6.11 4.65
N VAL A 125 16.97 -5.43 5.77
CA VAL A 125 17.08 -3.96 5.82
C VAL A 125 18.26 -3.50 4.98
N ASP A 126 19.44 -4.10 5.12
CA ASP A 126 20.60 -3.75 4.31
C ASP A 126 20.33 -3.93 2.82
N LYS A 127 19.74 -5.05 2.43
CA LYS A 127 19.41 -5.36 1.04
C LYS A 127 18.40 -4.38 0.43
N VAL A 128 17.35 -4.03 1.19
CA VAL A 128 16.35 -3.08 0.69
C VAL A 128 16.92 -1.67 0.63
N ALA A 129 17.76 -1.28 1.61
CA ALA A 129 18.42 0.02 1.63
C ALA A 129 19.33 0.22 0.40
N GLU A 130 20.06 -0.81 -0.02
CA GLU A 130 20.80 -0.79 -1.29
C GLU A 130 19.88 -0.57 -2.50
N THR A 131 18.72 -1.23 -2.52
CA THR A 131 17.77 -1.15 -3.63
C THR A 131 17.18 0.25 -3.80
N VAL A 132 17.01 0.99 -2.71
CA VAL A 132 16.39 2.32 -2.70
C VAL A 132 17.38 3.47 -2.44
N ASP A 133 18.70 3.22 -2.49
CA ASP A 133 19.76 4.23 -2.24
C ASP A 133 19.64 4.88 -0.85
N LEU A 134 19.54 4.10 0.21
CA LEU A 134 19.45 4.57 1.60
C LEU A 134 20.54 4.03 2.52
N THR A 135 21.52 3.28 2.01
CA THR A 135 22.56 2.62 2.82
C THR A 135 23.27 3.59 3.76
N ASP A 136 23.63 4.79 3.28
CA ASP A 136 24.33 5.79 4.08
C ASP A 136 23.44 6.51 5.10
N PHE A 137 22.13 6.24 5.09
CA PHE A 137 21.14 6.94 5.90
C PHE A 137 20.49 6.06 6.97
N LEU A 138 20.86 4.78 7.07
CA LEU A 138 20.22 3.81 7.97
C LEU A 138 20.21 4.25 9.44
N ASP A 139 21.29 4.91 9.90
CA ASP A 139 21.43 5.42 11.27
C ASP A 139 20.84 6.83 11.47
N HIS A 140 20.31 7.46 10.41
CA HIS A 140 19.74 8.80 10.53
C HIS A 140 18.31 8.75 11.04
N ALA A 141 17.90 9.82 11.74
CA ALA A 141 16.51 10.00 12.10
C ALA A 141 15.69 10.31 10.82
N PRO A 142 14.52 9.67 10.59
CA PRO A 142 13.72 9.92 9.40
C PRO A 142 13.36 11.39 9.17
N ASN A 143 13.17 12.14 10.26
CA ASN A 143 12.85 13.57 10.18
C ASN A 143 13.99 14.45 9.62
N ALA A 144 15.23 13.98 9.66
CA ALA A 144 16.40 14.70 9.13
C ALA A 144 16.56 14.53 7.60
N LEU A 145 15.78 13.67 6.98
CA LEU A 145 15.85 13.34 5.56
C LEU A 145 15.11 14.36 4.69
N SER A 146 15.55 14.47 3.42
CA SER A 146 14.81 15.19 2.39
C SER A 146 13.49 14.47 2.06
N GLY A 147 12.51 15.19 1.46
CA GLY A 147 11.23 14.60 1.08
C GLY A 147 11.37 13.38 0.15
N GLY A 148 12.30 13.40 -0.80
CA GLY A 148 12.56 12.27 -1.68
C GLY A 148 13.17 11.06 -0.94
N GLN A 149 14.05 11.30 0.05
CA GLN A 149 14.60 10.24 0.90
C GLN A 149 13.52 9.65 1.79
N LYS A 150 12.65 10.46 2.39
CA LYS A 150 11.49 10.02 3.18
C LYS A 150 10.56 9.10 2.38
N GLN A 151 10.27 9.46 1.12
CA GLN A 151 9.49 8.58 0.25
C GLN A 151 10.19 7.22 0.01
N ARG A 152 11.51 7.22 -0.15
CA ARG A 152 12.28 5.99 -0.30
C ARG A 152 12.25 5.12 0.97
N VAL A 153 12.31 5.74 2.17
CA VAL A 153 12.12 5.00 3.44
C VAL A 153 10.76 4.34 3.49
N SER A 154 9.68 5.08 3.19
CA SER A 154 8.32 4.50 3.15
C SER A 154 8.20 3.37 2.12
N MET A 155 8.84 3.51 0.95
CA MET A 155 8.90 2.42 -0.05
C MET A 155 9.67 1.21 0.49
N ALA A 156 10.82 1.43 1.13
CA ALA A 156 11.63 0.36 1.70
C ALA A 156 10.84 -0.45 2.74
N GLY A 157 10.12 0.23 3.65
CA GLY A 157 9.25 -0.41 4.64
C GLY A 157 8.10 -1.24 4.06
N VAL A 158 7.72 -0.98 2.80
CA VAL A 158 6.68 -1.77 2.10
C VAL A 158 7.27 -2.97 1.35
N ILE A 159 8.48 -2.86 0.80
CA ILE A 159 9.08 -3.90 -0.05
C ILE A 159 10.06 -4.82 0.69
N VAL A 160 10.34 -4.57 1.98
CA VAL A 160 11.25 -5.36 2.81
C VAL A 160 10.68 -6.74 3.18
N ASP A 161 9.36 -6.88 3.16
CA ASP A 161 8.60 -8.12 3.46
C ASP A 161 8.56 -9.14 2.26
#